data_f7262bc84c946c44547678c00a2be333
#
_entry.id   f7262bc84c946c44547678c00a2be333
#
_cell.length_a   1.000
_cell.length_b   1.000
_cell.length_c   1.000
_cell.angle_alpha   90.00
_cell.angle_beta   90.00
_cell.angle_gamma   90.00
#
_symmetry.space_group_name_H-M   'P 1'
#
loop_
_entity.id
_entity.type
_entity.pdbx_description
1 polymer ?
#
loop_
_entity_poly.entity_id
_entity_poly.type
_entity_poly.pdbx_seq_one_letter_code
_entity_poly.pdbx_strand_id
1 'polypeptide(L)'
;MTVNFHRWLVMVALALCCAVSVYAQDNSLDATTERRLKDYFLNYKLDAATGYAQARMKNFRIDNRQRIVTITANDAFAAQDFTAKMVSKIYRKVSRILPSPYDTYKIRIVVNGVTIDLMVDGDMADPNSIVRAWGNIDYKGNAWVRNVSRPFDISRGLGNRHLTVYASHGRFYDQKKGRWRWQRPSLFATTEDLFTPTIVVPYLIPMLENAGANVFTPRERDWQPNEVIVDNNRSSLGAKYEEVGTGSRQWKDTEKPGFSFHDGLYSDHENPFIQGTARQVKATKSKSKISIISYTPDIPEAGRYAVYVSYQTVEKSVDDAEYIVCHKGQETRFRVNQQMGGGTWVYLGTFDFDKGCNEYNRVVVTNHALRKGVVTADAVRFGGGMGNIERNGTTSGMPRAMEAARYCAQWSGVPYAIYSTKDGADDYADDINVRPLTTNWLAGGSVYMPYKVGKNVPIELSLAVHSDAGYSYNGKDLVGSLAICTTGNNEGVLNAGIPRSVSKTFAKNLLDGISADLKAK
;
A
#
# COMPACT_ATOMS: atom_id res chain seq x y z
N MET A 1 -28.47 -66.88 -22.97
CA MET A 1 -27.60 -65.74 -23.01
C MET A 1 -27.71 -64.80 -21.77
N THR A 2 -28.48 -65.14 -20.77
CA THR A 2 -28.78 -64.29 -19.60
C THR A 2 -27.93 -64.56 -18.34
N VAL A 3 -27.20 -65.62 -18.29
CA VAL A 3 -26.40 -66.01 -17.07
C VAL A 3 -25.02 -65.39 -17.06
N ASN A 4 -24.45 -65.01 -18.20
CA ASN A 4 -23.11 -64.37 -18.27
C ASN A 4 -23.11 -62.87 -17.99
N PHE A 5 -24.25 -62.19 -18.18
CA PHE A 5 -24.35 -60.73 -17.95
C PHE A 5 -24.38 -60.40 -16.44
N HIS A 6 -25.07 -61.24 -15.64
CA HIS A 6 -25.12 -61.08 -14.18
C HIS A 6 -23.77 -61.32 -13.50
N ARG A 7 -22.98 -62.29 -13.99
CA ARG A 7 -21.63 -62.52 -13.47
C ARG A 7 -20.66 -61.43 -13.79
N TRP A 8 -20.82 -60.79 -14.95
CA TRP A 8 -20.00 -59.65 -15.34
C TRP A 8 -20.32 -58.39 -14.54
N LEU A 9 -21.62 -58.13 -14.28
CA LEU A 9 -22.07 -57.01 -13.42
C LEU A 9 -21.61 -57.18 -11.97
N VAL A 10 -21.62 -58.39 -11.42
CA VAL A 10 -21.14 -58.65 -10.06
C VAL A 10 -19.61 -58.53 -9.97
N MET A 11 -18.86 -58.94 -10.99
CA MET A 11 -17.40 -58.74 -11.03
C MET A 11 -17.02 -57.26 -11.21
N VAL A 12 -17.75 -56.50 -12.00
CA VAL A 12 -17.54 -55.03 -12.15
C VAL A 12 -17.93 -54.31 -10.87
N ALA A 13 -19.02 -54.71 -10.20
CA ALA A 13 -19.42 -54.13 -8.91
C ALA A 13 -18.42 -54.49 -7.79
N LEU A 14 -17.89 -55.70 -7.75
CA LEU A 14 -16.82 -56.08 -6.82
C LEU A 14 -15.49 -55.36 -7.13
N ALA A 15 -15.14 -55.20 -8.40
CA ALA A 15 -13.96 -54.42 -8.79
C ALA A 15 -14.11 -52.90 -8.49
N LEU A 16 -15.31 -52.34 -8.66
CA LEU A 16 -15.61 -50.96 -8.24
C LEU A 16 -15.61 -50.81 -6.71
N CYS A 17 -16.17 -51.77 -5.96
CA CYS A 17 -16.10 -51.76 -4.49
C CYS A 17 -14.65 -51.93 -3.99
N CYS A 18 -13.83 -52.76 -4.63
CA CYS A 18 -12.40 -52.87 -4.30
C CYS A 18 -11.62 -51.63 -4.73
N ALA A 19 -11.99 -50.96 -5.84
CA ALA A 19 -11.38 -49.71 -6.26
C ALA A 19 -11.78 -48.52 -5.35
N VAL A 20 -13.02 -48.50 -4.85
CA VAL A 20 -13.49 -47.49 -3.89
C VAL A 20 -12.91 -47.73 -2.49
N SER A 21 -12.70 -48.96 -2.07
CA SER A 21 -12.04 -49.28 -0.80
C SER A 21 -10.51 -49.02 -0.82
N VAL A 22 -9.87 -48.96 -1.98
CA VAL A 22 -8.46 -48.56 -2.10
C VAL A 22 -8.29 -47.03 -2.10
N TYR A 23 -9.36 -46.25 -2.36
CA TYR A 23 -9.34 -44.81 -2.29
C TYR A 23 -9.72 -44.21 -0.93
N ALA A 24 -10.25 -44.99 -0.02
CA ALA A 24 -10.51 -44.65 1.38
C ALA A 24 -9.41 -45.21 2.28
N GLN A 25 -8.15 -45.00 1.95
CA GLN A 25 -7.09 -45.19 2.93
C GLN A 25 -7.18 -44.01 3.91
N ASP A 26 -7.60 -44.38 5.12
CA ASP A 26 -7.77 -43.48 6.26
C ASP A 26 -6.49 -42.66 6.46
N ASN A 27 -6.51 -41.39 6.03
CA ASN A 27 -5.42 -40.43 6.21
C ASN A 27 -5.44 -39.83 7.62
N SER A 28 -6.14 -40.46 8.56
CA SER A 28 -6.22 -40.04 9.95
C SER A 28 -5.07 -40.63 10.76
N LEU A 29 -4.38 -39.80 11.51
CA LEU A 29 -3.58 -40.25 12.65
C LEU A 29 -4.55 -40.82 13.71
N ASP A 30 -4.09 -41.83 14.48
CA ASP A 30 -4.87 -42.24 15.63
C ASP A 30 -5.12 -41.07 16.60
N ALA A 31 -6.26 -41.08 17.29
CA ALA A 31 -6.69 -40.01 18.16
C ALA A 31 -5.65 -39.65 19.26
N THR A 32 -4.84 -40.63 19.65
CA THR A 32 -3.77 -40.47 20.63
C THR A 32 -2.63 -39.64 20.07
N THR A 33 -2.21 -39.91 18.85
CA THR A 33 -1.14 -39.15 18.16
C THR A 33 -1.58 -37.74 17.84
N GLU A 34 -2.80 -37.56 17.36
CA GLU A 34 -3.37 -36.23 17.12
C GLU A 34 -3.41 -35.39 18.42
N ARG A 35 -3.85 -36.01 19.52
CA ARG A 35 -3.84 -35.35 20.82
C ARG A 35 -2.42 -34.94 21.25
N ARG A 36 -1.43 -35.84 21.12
CA ARG A 36 -0.03 -35.52 21.46
C ARG A 36 0.54 -34.38 20.62
N LEU A 37 0.20 -34.31 19.35
CA LEU A 37 0.58 -33.20 18.50
C LEU A 37 -0.09 -31.90 18.95
N LYS A 38 -1.40 -31.91 19.23
CA LYS A 38 -2.13 -30.76 19.78
C LYS A 38 -1.52 -30.28 21.10
N ASP A 39 -1.23 -31.23 21.99
CA ASP A 39 -0.59 -30.93 23.30
C ASP A 39 0.82 -30.36 23.12
N TYR A 40 1.58 -30.84 22.14
CA TYR A 40 2.91 -30.29 21.83
C TYR A 40 2.84 -28.82 21.48
N PHE A 41 1.95 -28.43 20.54
CA PHE A 41 1.80 -27.03 20.16
C PHE A 41 1.19 -26.20 21.29
N LEU A 42 0.22 -26.71 22.01
CA LEU A 42 -0.43 -26.01 23.12
C LEU A 42 0.56 -25.70 24.26
N ASN A 43 1.49 -26.59 24.55
CA ASN A 43 2.52 -26.43 25.56
C ASN A 43 3.82 -25.83 25.01
N TYR A 44 3.83 -25.42 23.75
CA TYR A 44 5.00 -24.77 23.17
C TYR A 44 5.16 -23.38 23.77
N LYS A 45 6.32 -23.17 24.43
CA LYS A 45 6.64 -21.87 25.03
C LYS A 45 7.08 -20.91 23.92
N LEU A 46 6.28 -19.90 23.67
CA LEU A 46 6.63 -18.74 22.84
C LEU A 46 7.52 -17.79 23.65
N ASP A 47 8.39 -17.04 22.95
CA ASP A 47 9.18 -15.99 23.60
C ASP A 47 8.28 -14.92 24.22
N ALA A 48 8.77 -14.26 25.28
CA ALA A 48 7.98 -13.31 26.08
C ALA A 48 7.38 -12.16 25.27
N ALA A 49 7.95 -11.81 24.13
CA ALA A 49 7.43 -10.79 23.22
C ALA A 49 6.13 -11.18 22.51
N THR A 50 5.77 -12.47 22.49
CA THR A 50 4.59 -12.98 21.78
C THR A 50 3.45 -13.39 22.70
N GLY A 51 3.46 -12.93 23.95
CA GLY A 51 2.59 -13.35 25.04
C GLY A 51 1.07 -13.18 24.89
N TYR A 52 0.56 -12.85 23.69
CA TYR A 52 -0.86 -12.56 23.45
C TYR A 52 -1.67 -13.74 22.92
N ALA A 53 -1.05 -14.75 22.37
CA ALA A 53 -1.78 -15.90 21.84
C ALA A 53 -0.99 -17.18 22.01
N GLN A 54 -1.71 -18.24 22.34
CA GLN A 54 -1.17 -19.56 22.52
C GLN A 54 -0.94 -20.26 21.18
N ALA A 55 0.22 -20.90 21.00
CA ALA A 55 0.48 -21.73 19.84
C ALA A 55 -0.53 -22.92 19.79
N ARG A 56 -1.04 -23.24 18.60
CA ARG A 56 -1.99 -24.33 18.40
C ARG A 56 -1.79 -25.00 17.06
N MET A 57 -1.99 -26.29 17.00
CA MET A 57 -2.19 -27.02 15.76
C MET A 57 -3.63 -26.78 15.26
N LYS A 58 -3.78 -26.32 14.02
CA LYS A 58 -5.09 -26.15 13.36
C LYS A 58 -5.57 -27.45 12.74
N ASN A 59 -4.72 -28.08 11.93
CA ASN A 59 -4.99 -29.37 11.30
C ASN A 59 -3.69 -30.09 10.91
N PHE A 60 -3.81 -31.30 10.39
CA PHE A 60 -2.72 -32.01 9.73
C PHE A 60 -3.24 -32.74 8.48
N ARG A 61 -2.33 -33.06 7.57
CA ARG A 61 -2.59 -33.85 6.36
C ARG A 61 -1.43 -34.79 6.10
N ILE A 62 -1.73 -36.02 5.71
CA ILE A 62 -0.75 -37.02 5.30
C ILE A 62 -0.89 -37.27 3.79
N ASP A 63 0.21 -37.16 3.07
CA ASP A 63 0.34 -37.56 1.68
C ASP A 63 1.21 -38.81 1.61
N ASN A 64 0.55 -39.98 1.53
CA ASN A 64 1.23 -41.28 1.50
C ASN A 64 2.00 -41.48 0.19
N ARG A 65 1.59 -40.84 -0.92
CA ARG A 65 2.29 -40.95 -2.20
C ARG A 65 3.62 -40.22 -2.18
N GLN A 66 3.61 -38.99 -1.67
CA GLN A 66 4.82 -38.19 -1.56
C GLN A 66 5.60 -38.42 -0.26
N ARG A 67 5.05 -39.24 0.65
CA ARG A 67 5.58 -39.47 2.00
C ARG A 67 5.81 -38.16 2.76
N ILE A 68 4.78 -37.30 2.81
CA ILE A 68 4.82 -36.01 3.46
C ILE A 68 3.73 -35.93 4.53
N VAL A 69 4.09 -35.50 5.74
CA VAL A 69 3.16 -35.09 6.80
C VAL A 69 3.19 -33.55 6.86
N THR A 70 2.07 -32.91 6.60
CA THR A 70 1.91 -31.47 6.71
C THR A 70 1.10 -31.16 7.96
N ILE A 71 1.67 -30.36 8.87
CA ILE A 71 1.02 -29.88 10.11
C ILE A 71 0.80 -28.39 9.94
N THR A 72 -0.44 -27.94 10.09
CA THR A 72 -0.77 -26.51 10.05
C THR A 72 -0.89 -25.97 11.47
N ALA A 73 -0.07 -24.99 11.82
CA ALA A 73 -0.13 -24.28 13.08
C ALA A 73 -0.81 -22.91 12.91
N ASN A 74 -1.14 -22.25 14.01
CA ASN A 74 -1.76 -20.93 14.03
C ASN A 74 -0.72 -19.79 13.92
N ASP A 75 -1.22 -18.57 13.72
CA ASP A 75 -0.38 -17.37 13.55
C ASP A 75 0.49 -17.08 14.77
N ALA A 76 -0.01 -17.38 15.98
CA ALA A 76 0.77 -17.22 17.20
C ALA A 76 2.06 -18.06 17.19
N PHE A 77 2.04 -19.25 16.60
CA PHE A 77 3.24 -20.08 16.47
C PHE A 77 4.28 -19.45 15.54
N ALA A 78 3.84 -18.71 14.51
CA ALA A 78 4.72 -18.04 13.58
C ALA A 78 5.22 -16.67 14.09
N ALA A 79 4.64 -16.13 15.17
CA ALA A 79 4.99 -14.82 15.71
C ALA A 79 6.32 -14.79 16.49
N GLN A 80 7.09 -15.87 16.47
CA GLN A 80 8.41 -15.99 17.11
C GLN A 80 9.54 -15.88 16.09
N ASP A 81 10.74 -15.54 16.56
CA ASP A 81 11.95 -15.53 15.74
C ASP A 81 12.50 -16.94 15.61
N PHE A 82 12.27 -17.58 14.47
CA PHE A 82 12.80 -18.91 14.21
C PHE A 82 14.30 -18.86 13.92
N THR A 83 15.07 -19.63 14.67
CA THR A 83 16.45 -19.95 14.31
C THR A 83 16.54 -21.36 13.71
N ALA A 84 17.56 -21.64 12.90
CA ALA A 84 17.79 -22.96 12.32
C ALA A 84 17.84 -24.08 13.41
N LYS A 85 18.45 -23.75 14.57
CA LYS A 85 18.51 -24.65 15.72
C LYS A 85 17.13 -24.94 16.31
N MET A 86 16.29 -23.90 16.43
CA MET A 86 14.90 -24.05 16.91
C MET A 86 14.07 -24.91 15.96
N VAL A 87 14.11 -24.60 14.67
CA VAL A 87 13.39 -25.34 13.64
C VAL A 87 13.81 -26.83 13.64
N SER A 88 15.10 -27.11 13.65
CA SER A 88 15.62 -28.49 13.76
C SER A 88 15.13 -29.21 15.02
N LYS A 89 15.06 -28.49 16.16
CA LYS A 89 14.54 -29.05 17.42
C LYS A 89 13.03 -29.34 17.35
N ILE A 90 12.27 -28.44 16.73
CA ILE A 90 10.82 -28.58 16.52
C ILE A 90 10.53 -29.82 15.66
N TYR A 91 11.15 -29.92 14.49
CA TYR A 91 10.97 -31.09 13.61
C TYR A 91 11.35 -32.39 14.27
N ARG A 92 12.48 -32.45 15.00
CA ARG A 92 12.90 -33.63 15.74
C ARG A 92 11.91 -34.02 16.84
N LYS A 93 11.29 -33.05 17.54
CA LYS A 93 10.27 -33.36 18.55
C LYS A 93 8.99 -33.86 17.91
N VAL A 94 8.54 -33.24 16.82
CA VAL A 94 7.34 -33.65 16.09
C VAL A 94 7.52 -35.06 15.47
N SER A 95 8.68 -35.33 14.86
CA SER A 95 9.00 -36.68 14.35
C SER A 95 8.87 -37.78 15.41
N ARG A 96 9.29 -37.51 16.64
CA ARG A 96 9.18 -38.46 17.77
C ARG A 96 7.75 -38.70 18.27
N ILE A 97 6.82 -37.81 17.93
CA ILE A 97 5.40 -37.96 18.28
C ILE A 97 4.68 -38.82 17.24
N LEU A 98 5.12 -38.77 15.99
CA LEU A 98 4.53 -39.49 14.89
C LEU A 98 4.82 -41.00 15.00
N PRO A 99 3.83 -41.88 14.83
CA PRO A 99 4.04 -43.34 14.79
C PRO A 99 4.65 -43.77 13.46
N SER A 100 5.27 -44.97 13.43
CA SER A 100 5.68 -45.60 12.18
C SER A 100 4.45 -45.84 11.28
N PRO A 101 4.55 -45.64 9.94
CA PRO A 101 5.73 -45.22 9.18
C PRO A 101 5.91 -43.68 9.07
N TYR A 102 5.04 -42.87 9.66
CA TYR A 102 4.99 -41.43 9.47
C TYR A 102 6.18 -40.66 10.11
N ASP A 103 6.83 -41.27 11.10
CA ASP A 103 8.08 -40.79 11.68
C ASP A 103 9.25 -40.70 10.68
N THR A 104 9.15 -41.47 9.59
CA THR A 104 10.13 -41.47 8.48
C THR A 104 9.74 -40.56 7.31
N TYR A 105 8.55 -39.99 7.34
CA TYR A 105 8.07 -39.08 6.29
C TYR A 105 8.70 -37.70 6.42
N LYS A 106 8.74 -37.00 5.29
CA LYS A 106 9.12 -35.56 5.31
C LYS A 106 8.04 -34.76 6.06
N ILE A 107 8.41 -34.16 7.17
CA ILE A 107 7.51 -33.33 7.95
C ILE A 107 7.58 -31.89 7.40
N ARG A 108 6.42 -31.27 7.22
CA ARG A 108 6.25 -29.86 6.90
C ARG A 108 5.37 -29.22 7.97
N ILE A 109 5.88 -28.25 8.69
CA ILE A 109 5.10 -27.45 9.62
C ILE A 109 4.87 -26.10 8.95
N VAL A 110 3.61 -25.76 8.71
CA VAL A 110 3.21 -24.59 7.93
C VAL A 110 2.32 -23.66 8.76
N VAL A 111 2.47 -22.38 8.55
CA VAL A 111 1.54 -21.34 9.02
C VAL A 111 1.15 -20.52 7.80
N ASN A 112 -0.15 -20.41 7.52
CA ASN A 112 -0.67 -19.69 6.36
C ASN A 112 0.01 -20.06 5.03
N GLY A 113 0.29 -21.36 4.83
CA GLY A 113 0.92 -21.87 3.61
C GLY A 113 2.45 -21.82 3.56
N VAL A 114 3.10 -21.14 4.50
CA VAL A 114 4.58 -21.00 4.57
C VAL A 114 5.16 -21.99 5.58
N THR A 115 6.20 -22.74 5.19
CA THR A 115 6.91 -23.64 6.12
C THR A 115 7.80 -22.84 7.07
N ILE A 116 7.94 -23.34 8.32
CA ILE A 116 8.76 -22.67 9.34
C ILE A 116 10.26 -22.60 8.97
N ASP A 117 10.72 -23.44 8.05
CA ASP A 117 12.08 -23.37 7.50
C ASP A 117 12.34 -22.04 6.77
N LEU A 118 11.32 -21.54 6.06
CA LEU A 118 11.38 -20.27 5.35
C LEU A 118 11.19 -19.06 6.26
N MET A 119 10.92 -19.30 7.54
CA MET A 119 10.77 -18.25 8.57
C MET A 119 12.04 -18.08 9.42
N VAL A 120 13.12 -18.80 9.10
CA VAL A 120 14.40 -18.71 9.82
C VAL A 120 15.14 -17.45 9.40
N ASP A 121 15.48 -16.61 10.35
CA ASP A 121 16.14 -15.32 10.11
C ASP A 121 17.63 -15.43 9.68
N GLY A 122 18.23 -16.61 9.79
CA GLY A 122 19.68 -16.79 9.68
C GLY A 122 20.31 -16.43 8.33
N ASP A 123 19.57 -16.60 7.23
CA ASP A 123 20.10 -16.31 5.89
C ASP A 123 19.79 -14.89 5.41
N MET A 124 18.86 -14.19 6.08
CA MET A 124 18.44 -12.84 5.70
C MET A 124 19.21 -11.73 6.43
N ALA A 125 20.01 -12.07 7.42
CA ALA A 125 20.92 -11.13 8.09
C ALA A 125 22.14 -10.78 7.24
N ASP A 126 22.51 -11.62 6.26
CA ASP A 126 23.55 -11.31 5.28
C ASP A 126 22.98 -10.38 4.19
N PRO A 127 23.54 -9.17 3.98
CA PRO A 127 23.12 -8.27 2.89
C PRO A 127 23.07 -8.95 1.51
N ASN A 128 23.95 -9.92 1.26
CA ASN A 128 23.97 -10.68 0.01
C ASN A 128 22.78 -11.64 -0.12
N SER A 129 22.22 -12.15 0.98
CA SER A 129 21.02 -12.99 0.94
C SER A 129 19.77 -12.16 0.65
N ILE A 130 19.70 -10.93 1.15
CA ILE A 130 18.64 -9.98 0.81
C ILE A 130 18.69 -9.65 -0.68
N VAL A 131 19.86 -9.33 -1.22
CA VAL A 131 20.05 -9.10 -2.67
C VAL A 131 19.64 -10.33 -3.48
N ARG A 132 19.99 -11.53 -3.05
CA ARG A 132 19.56 -12.78 -3.72
C ARG A 132 18.05 -13.00 -3.63
N ALA A 133 17.40 -12.64 -2.52
CA ALA A 133 15.95 -12.76 -2.35
C ALA A 133 15.18 -11.81 -3.28
N TRP A 134 15.68 -10.59 -3.47
CA TRP A 134 15.12 -9.63 -4.43
C TRP A 134 15.48 -10.00 -5.88
N GLY A 135 16.56 -10.77 -6.11
CA GLY A 135 17.04 -11.13 -7.43
C GLY A 135 17.44 -9.91 -8.25
N ASN A 136 17.04 -9.90 -9.53
CA ASN A 136 17.25 -8.77 -10.43
C ASN A 136 16.05 -7.78 -10.45
N ILE A 137 15.11 -7.92 -9.52
CA ILE A 137 13.93 -7.05 -9.46
C ILE A 137 14.35 -5.75 -8.79
N ASP A 138 14.65 -4.76 -9.60
CA ASP A 138 15.00 -3.42 -9.15
C ASP A 138 14.49 -2.39 -10.18
N TYR A 139 13.82 -1.36 -9.71
CA TYR A 139 13.38 -0.27 -10.56
C TYR A 139 14.56 0.65 -10.87
N LYS A 140 14.89 0.77 -12.16
CA LYS A 140 16.01 1.56 -12.68
C LYS A 140 15.58 2.76 -13.52
N GLY A 141 14.28 3.03 -13.59
CA GLY A 141 13.73 4.18 -14.31
C GLY A 141 13.88 5.49 -13.54
N ASN A 142 13.34 6.57 -14.12
CA ASN A 142 13.26 7.87 -13.45
C ASN A 142 12.26 7.82 -12.30
N ALA A 143 12.56 8.53 -11.20
CA ALA A 143 11.64 8.69 -10.08
C ALA A 143 10.29 9.26 -10.55
N TRP A 144 9.21 8.95 -9.84
CA TRP A 144 7.90 9.50 -10.14
C TRP A 144 7.94 11.04 -10.10
N VAL A 145 8.49 11.61 -9.03
CA VAL A 145 8.72 13.04 -8.90
C VAL A 145 10.17 13.29 -8.47
N ARG A 146 10.87 14.16 -9.18
CA ARG A 146 12.22 14.60 -8.85
C ARG A 146 12.28 16.13 -8.78
N ASN A 147 12.62 16.67 -7.61
CA ASN A 147 12.92 18.08 -7.45
C ASN A 147 14.33 18.36 -8.01
N VAL A 148 14.40 19.06 -9.15
CA VAL A 148 15.66 19.40 -9.83
C VAL A 148 16.21 20.76 -9.45
N SER A 149 15.53 21.50 -8.56
CA SER A 149 16.04 22.74 -7.95
C SER A 149 16.88 22.49 -6.71
N ARG A 150 16.96 21.26 -6.22
CA ARG A 150 17.88 20.92 -5.12
C ARG A 150 19.33 21.16 -5.56
N PRO A 151 20.18 21.77 -4.72
CA PRO A 151 21.56 22.08 -5.06
C PRO A 151 22.49 20.84 -5.10
N PHE A 152 21.96 19.66 -4.79
CA PHE A 152 22.67 18.38 -4.78
C PHE A 152 21.76 17.24 -5.19
N ASP A 153 22.35 16.21 -5.81
CA ASP A 153 21.67 14.95 -6.09
C ASP A 153 21.84 13.98 -4.91
N ILE A 154 20.73 13.32 -4.54
CA ILE A 154 20.76 12.26 -3.52
C ILE A 154 21.20 10.97 -4.20
N SER A 155 22.50 10.64 -4.08
CA SER A 155 23.11 9.45 -4.68
C SER A 155 23.13 8.23 -3.75
N ARG A 156 22.84 8.42 -2.47
CA ARG A 156 22.80 7.39 -1.43
C ARG A 156 21.50 7.49 -0.65
N GLY A 157 21.25 6.54 0.25
CA GLY A 157 20.01 6.51 1.03
C GLY A 157 18.83 5.99 0.20
N LEU A 158 17.73 6.74 0.15
CA LEU A 158 16.49 6.35 -0.49
C LEU A 158 16.28 7.01 -1.87
N GLY A 159 17.35 7.44 -2.52
CA GLY A 159 17.28 8.04 -3.87
C GLY A 159 16.53 7.15 -4.85
N ASN A 160 15.49 7.71 -5.51
CA ASN A 160 14.63 7.02 -6.47
C ASN A 160 13.79 5.85 -5.88
N ARG A 161 13.63 5.74 -4.55
CA ARG A 161 12.75 4.76 -3.92
C ARG A 161 11.34 5.31 -3.79
N HIS A 162 10.33 4.43 -3.94
CA HIS A 162 8.92 4.78 -3.86
C HIS A 162 8.29 4.05 -2.68
N LEU A 163 7.76 4.79 -1.74
CA LEU A 163 7.23 4.26 -0.49
C LEU A 163 5.78 4.70 -0.30
N THR A 164 4.98 3.84 0.32
CA THR A 164 3.71 4.26 0.90
C THR A 164 3.85 4.34 2.41
N VAL A 165 3.52 5.49 2.99
CA VAL A 165 3.51 5.69 4.44
C VAL A 165 2.17 6.28 4.84
N TYR A 166 1.54 5.73 5.85
CA TYR A 166 0.29 6.28 6.36
C TYR A 166 0.21 6.25 7.88
N ALA A 167 -0.45 7.29 8.40
CA ALA A 167 -0.61 7.55 9.81
C ALA A 167 -1.97 7.01 10.25
N SER A 168 -1.97 5.86 10.88
CA SER A 168 -3.12 5.22 11.53
C SER A 168 -4.48 5.43 10.80
N HIS A 169 -5.43 6.04 11.47
CA HIS A 169 -6.84 6.17 11.08
C HIS A 169 -7.24 7.64 11.02
N GLY A 170 -8.51 7.90 10.68
CA GLY A 170 -9.09 9.22 10.68
C GLY A 170 -10.59 9.16 11.00
N ARG A 171 -11.24 10.31 10.89
CA ARG A 171 -12.67 10.42 11.12
C ARG A 171 -13.44 9.73 10.01
N PHE A 172 -14.42 8.88 10.39
CA PHE A 172 -15.24 8.12 9.46
C PHE A 172 -16.73 8.27 9.79
N TYR A 173 -17.59 7.97 8.83
CA TYR A 173 -19.03 7.87 9.05
C TYR A 173 -19.37 6.47 9.56
N ASP A 174 -20.01 6.41 10.74
CA ASP A 174 -20.48 5.16 11.33
C ASP A 174 -21.94 4.93 10.91
N GLN A 175 -22.18 4.08 9.92
CA GLN A 175 -23.50 3.80 9.38
C GLN A 175 -24.47 3.28 10.45
N LYS A 176 -23.98 2.50 11.41
CA LYS A 176 -24.81 1.95 12.51
C LYS A 176 -25.29 3.04 13.48
N LYS A 177 -24.50 4.12 13.64
CA LYS A 177 -24.80 5.22 14.55
C LYS A 177 -25.33 6.46 13.82
N GLY A 178 -25.31 6.46 12.48
CA GLY A 178 -25.76 7.58 11.66
C GLY A 178 -24.96 8.87 11.87
N ARG A 179 -23.66 8.79 12.19
CA ARG A 179 -22.85 9.98 12.50
C ARG A 179 -21.37 9.80 12.24
N TRP A 180 -20.69 10.90 12.00
CA TRP A 180 -19.23 10.99 11.92
C TRP A 180 -18.57 10.84 13.29
N ARG A 181 -17.49 10.06 13.39
CA ARG A 181 -16.73 9.83 14.61
C ARG A 181 -15.28 9.44 14.33
N TRP A 182 -14.44 9.56 15.36
CA TRP A 182 -13.10 8.99 15.33
C TRP A 182 -13.15 7.46 15.36
N GLN A 183 -12.21 6.80 14.73
CA GLN A 183 -12.14 5.34 14.76
C GLN A 183 -11.72 4.82 16.13
N ARG A 184 -10.82 5.53 16.78
CA ARG A 184 -10.30 5.13 18.08
C ARG A 184 -10.92 5.92 19.21
N PRO A 185 -11.06 5.28 20.40
CA PRO A 185 -11.51 5.97 21.59
C PRO A 185 -10.51 7.02 22.04
N SER A 186 -10.94 7.93 22.89
CA SER A 186 -10.06 8.89 23.53
C SER A 186 -9.19 8.16 24.56
N LEU A 187 -7.90 8.46 24.53
CA LEU A 187 -6.88 7.98 25.45
C LEU A 187 -5.93 9.14 25.75
N PHE A 188 -5.65 9.41 27.04
CA PHE A 188 -4.81 10.54 27.46
C PHE A 188 -5.24 11.89 26.86
N ALA A 189 -6.53 12.17 26.89
CA ALA A 189 -7.16 13.38 26.33
C ALA A 189 -6.99 13.58 24.81
N THR A 190 -6.53 12.58 24.08
CA THR A 190 -6.45 12.58 22.60
C THR A 190 -6.96 11.27 22.04
N THR A 191 -6.84 11.07 20.73
CA THR A 191 -7.09 9.79 20.06
C THR A 191 -5.91 9.48 19.15
N GLU A 192 -5.64 8.22 18.88
CA GLU A 192 -4.65 7.80 17.90
C GLU A 192 -4.83 8.50 16.55
N ASP A 193 -6.08 8.66 16.11
CA ASP A 193 -6.46 9.30 14.84
C ASP A 193 -5.92 10.73 14.69
N LEU A 194 -5.68 11.42 15.80
CA LEU A 194 -5.09 12.76 15.85
C LEU A 194 -3.61 12.73 16.21
N PHE A 195 -3.20 11.86 17.13
CA PHE A 195 -1.84 11.84 17.67
C PHE A 195 -0.82 11.32 16.63
N THR A 196 -1.08 10.15 16.03
CA THR A 196 -0.12 9.54 15.07
C THR A 196 0.20 10.44 13.88
N PRO A 197 -0.76 11.15 13.25
CA PRO A 197 -0.45 12.10 12.18
C PRO A 197 0.51 13.23 12.59
N THR A 198 0.52 13.67 13.86
CA THR A 198 1.44 14.73 14.33
C THR A 198 2.91 14.30 14.36
N ILE A 199 3.18 13.02 14.25
CA ILE A 199 4.53 12.44 14.17
C ILE A 199 4.84 12.06 12.71
N VAL A 200 3.93 11.37 12.06
CA VAL A 200 4.17 10.81 10.73
C VAL A 200 4.28 11.89 9.67
N VAL A 201 3.32 12.83 9.65
CA VAL A 201 3.24 13.85 8.59
C VAL A 201 4.36 14.89 8.66
N PRO A 202 4.65 15.53 9.82
CA PRO A 202 5.67 16.57 9.88
C PRO A 202 7.10 16.06 10.08
N TYR A 203 7.30 14.79 10.46
CA TYR A 203 8.63 14.26 10.75
C TYR A 203 9.00 13.06 9.89
N LEU A 204 8.28 11.94 10.00
CA LEU A 204 8.68 10.69 9.32
C LEU A 204 8.67 10.85 7.79
N ILE A 205 7.59 11.37 7.22
CA ILE A 205 7.48 11.55 5.77
C ILE A 205 8.57 12.51 5.25
N PRO A 206 8.78 13.72 5.81
CA PRO A 206 9.85 14.62 5.38
C PRO A 206 11.26 14.03 5.55
N MET A 207 11.52 13.23 6.59
CA MET A 207 12.81 12.55 6.76
C MET A 207 13.06 11.56 5.62
N LEU A 208 12.06 10.77 5.23
CA LEU A 208 12.17 9.84 4.10
C LEU A 208 12.36 10.57 2.77
N GLU A 209 11.61 11.66 2.55
CA GLU A 209 11.74 12.50 1.35
C GLU A 209 13.09 13.23 1.28
N ASN A 210 13.61 13.68 2.41
CA ASN A 210 14.96 14.26 2.50
C ASN A 210 16.07 13.23 2.26
N ALA A 211 15.81 11.96 2.59
CA ALA A 211 16.69 10.85 2.23
C ALA A 211 16.57 10.44 0.74
N GLY A 212 15.64 11.02 -0.02
CA GLY A 212 15.48 10.84 -1.46
C GLY A 212 14.27 10.03 -1.92
N ALA A 213 13.43 9.54 -1.00
CA ALA A 213 12.25 8.78 -1.35
C ALA A 213 11.16 9.63 -1.99
N ASN A 214 10.37 8.99 -2.86
CA ASN A 214 9.05 9.46 -3.24
C ASN A 214 8.04 8.81 -2.30
N VAL A 215 7.38 9.61 -1.45
CA VAL A 215 6.46 9.10 -0.44
C VAL A 215 5.02 9.42 -0.84
N PHE A 216 4.24 8.37 -1.05
CA PHE A 216 2.79 8.44 -1.19
C PHE A 216 2.14 8.18 0.18
N THR A 217 1.02 8.86 0.44
CA THR A 217 0.16 8.58 1.59
C THR A 217 -1.30 8.44 1.14
N PRO A 218 -2.02 7.39 1.55
CA PRO A 218 -3.42 7.20 1.20
C PRO A 218 -4.36 8.14 1.95
N ARG A 219 -3.87 8.86 2.96
CA ARG A 219 -4.57 9.96 3.62
C ARG A 219 -4.02 11.29 3.16
N GLU A 220 -4.83 12.35 3.23
CA GLU A 220 -4.35 13.71 2.98
C GLU A 220 -3.26 14.08 3.98
N ARG A 221 -2.18 14.66 3.48
CA ARG A 221 -1.02 15.07 4.29
C ARG A 221 -1.01 16.57 4.62
N ASP A 222 -1.78 17.38 3.88
CA ASP A 222 -1.86 18.81 4.09
C ASP A 222 -3.00 19.18 5.05
N TRP A 223 -2.65 19.83 6.14
CA TRP A 223 -3.58 20.31 7.15
C TRP A 223 -4.27 21.62 6.77
N GLN A 224 -3.88 22.23 5.64
CA GLN A 224 -4.48 23.45 5.13
C GLN A 224 -5.97 23.23 4.83
N PRO A 225 -6.90 23.92 5.52
CA PRO A 225 -8.34 23.74 5.28
C PRO A 225 -8.80 24.41 3.98
N ASN A 226 -8.03 25.37 3.47
CA ASN A 226 -8.31 25.97 2.17
C ASN A 226 -7.82 25.04 1.04
N GLU A 227 -8.57 25.01 -0.05
CA GLU A 227 -8.24 24.30 -1.28
C GLU A 227 -8.57 25.19 -2.48
N VAL A 228 -7.63 25.31 -3.40
CA VAL A 228 -7.87 25.95 -4.69
C VAL A 228 -7.51 25.00 -5.80
N ILE A 229 -8.43 24.79 -6.72
CA ILE A 229 -8.23 23.92 -7.89
C ILE A 229 -8.19 24.79 -9.14
N VAL A 230 -7.19 24.56 -9.97
CA VAL A 230 -7.08 25.16 -11.30
C VAL A 230 -7.07 24.05 -12.33
N ASP A 231 -8.02 24.08 -13.24
CA ASP A 231 -8.29 22.99 -14.18
C ASP A 231 -8.76 23.51 -15.53
N ASN A 232 -8.53 22.78 -16.60
CA ASN A 232 -8.92 23.16 -17.95
C ASN A 232 -10.44 23.10 -18.20
N ASN A 233 -11.18 22.32 -17.43
CA ASN A 233 -12.63 22.24 -17.55
C ASN A 233 -13.32 23.22 -16.58
N ARG A 234 -12.90 23.24 -15.32
CA ARG A 234 -13.48 24.11 -14.32
C ARG A 234 -12.47 24.44 -13.21
N SER A 235 -12.24 25.72 -12.97
CA SER A 235 -11.36 26.22 -11.90
C SER A 235 -12.16 26.81 -10.75
N SER A 236 -11.57 26.82 -9.54
CA SER A 236 -12.07 27.57 -8.40
C SER A 236 -12.26 29.05 -8.75
N LEU A 237 -13.21 29.70 -8.08
CA LEU A 237 -13.52 31.12 -8.32
C LEU A 237 -12.27 31.97 -8.20
N GLY A 238 -12.04 32.88 -9.16
CA GLY A 238 -10.89 33.78 -9.20
C GLY A 238 -9.59 33.15 -9.73
N ALA A 239 -9.47 31.84 -9.78
CA ALA A 239 -8.31 31.15 -10.34
C ALA A 239 -8.29 31.22 -11.88
N LYS A 240 -7.10 31.13 -12.49
CA LYS A 240 -6.91 31.26 -13.94
C LYS A 240 -6.15 30.07 -14.51
N TYR A 241 -6.70 29.52 -15.59
CA TYR A 241 -6.08 28.51 -16.43
C TYR A 241 -5.76 29.12 -17.82
N GLU A 242 -4.52 28.99 -18.27
CA GLU A 242 -4.09 29.58 -19.53
C GLU A 242 -3.18 28.61 -20.31
N GLU A 243 -3.45 28.45 -21.62
CA GLU A 243 -2.63 27.67 -22.54
C GLU A 243 -1.95 28.55 -23.57
N VAL A 244 -0.65 28.37 -23.75
CA VAL A 244 0.11 28.98 -24.83
C VAL A 244 0.78 27.88 -25.65
N GLY A 245 0.36 27.72 -26.91
CA GLY A 245 0.95 26.82 -27.86
C GLY A 245 1.89 27.53 -28.82
N THR A 246 2.97 26.88 -29.24
CA THR A 246 3.96 27.40 -30.19
C THR A 246 3.94 26.62 -31.49
N GLY A 247 3.57 27.28 -32.59
CA GLY A 247 3.51 26.69 -33.93
C GLY A 247 2.60 25.47 -34.01
N SER A 248 3.14 24.32 -34.40
CA SER A 248 2.39 23.06 -34.49
C SER A 248 2.24 22.32 -33.15
N ARG A 249 2.71 22.90 -32.07
CA ARG A 249 2.65 22.33 -30.70
C ARG A 249 1.56 23.00 -29.89
N GLN A 250 0.34 22.90 -30.39
CA GLN A 250 -0.85 23.32 -29.64
C GLN A 250 -1.27 22.19 -28.68
N TRP A 251 -1.75 22.57 -27.50
CA TRP A 251 -2.39 21.65 -26.58
C TRP A 251 -3.70 21.14 -27.19
N LYS A 252 -4.03 19.90 -26.95
CA LYS A 252 -5.28 19.25 -27.38
C LYS A 252 -5.71 18.23 -26.36
N ASP A 253 -6.97 17.82 -26.39
CA ASP A 253 -7.48 16.78 -25.49
C ASP A 253 -6.77 15.44 -25.68
N THR A 254 -6.65 14.72 -24.60
CA THR A 254 -6.26 13.30 -24.62
C THR A 254 -7.47 12.44 -24.99
N GLU A 255 -7.22 11.17 -25.36
CA GLU A 255 -8.29 10.18 -25.53
C GLU A 255 -8.86 9.67 -24.19
N LYS A 256 -8.12 9.88 -23.11
CA LYS A 256 -8.53 9.49 -21.76
C LYS A 256 -9.26 10.65 -21.09
N PRO A 257 -10.26 10.35 -20.23
CA PRO A 257 -10.91 11.36 -19.41
C PRO A 257 -9.91 12.01 -18.47
N GLY A 258 -10.21 13.22 -18.02
CA GLY A 258 -9.44 13.99 -17.06
C GLY A 258 -10.26 14.33 -15.83
N PHE A 259 -9.64 15.17 -15.00
CA PHE A 259 -10.27 15.72 -13.80
C PHE A 259 -11.27 16.81 -14.20
N SER A 260 -12.36 16.90 -13.47
CA SER A 260 -13.20 18.10 -13.36
C SER A 260 -13.91 18.04 -12.02
N PHE A 261 -14.10 19.18 -11.39
CA PHE A 261 -14.81 19.25 -10.12
C PHE A 261 -16.11 20.06 -10.25
N HIS A 262 -17.01 19.90 -9.28
CA HIS A 262 -18.17 20.75 -9.08
C HIS A 262 -18.18 21.30 -7.65
N ASP A 263 -18.88 22.40 -7.44
CA ASP A 263 -19.08 22.93 -6.10
C ASP A 263 -20.02 22.03 -5.29
N GLY A 264 -19.83 22.02 -3.98
CA GLY A 264 -20.67 21.29 -3.05
C GLY A 264 -20.14 19.91 -2.68
N LEU A 265 -21.06 19.01 -2.38
CA LEU A 265 -20.74 17.70 -1.81
C LEU A 265 -20.65 16.65 -2.92
N TYR A 266 -19.75 15.69 -2.71
CA TYR A 266 -19.60 14.53 -3.58
C TYR A 266 -20.31 13.33 -2.97
N SER A 267 -21.25 12.77 -3.70
CA SER A 267 -21.92 11.52 -3.32
C SER A 267 -20.95 10.34 -3.43
N ASP A 268 -21.31 9.22 -2.80
CA ASP A 268 -20.60 7.97 -3.04
C ASP A 268 -20.67 7.60 -4.53
N HIS A 269 -19.67 6.92 -5.06
CA HIS A 269 -19.43 6.62 -6.48
C HIS A 269 -18.94 7.80 -7.36
N GLU A 270 -19.05 9.03 -6.95
CA GLU A 270 -18.53 10.13 -7.74
C GLU A 270 -17.00 10.11 -7.78
N ASN A 271 -16.47 10.16 -9.00
CA ASN A 271 -15.04 10.20 -9.25
C ASN A 271 -14.71 11.41 -10.14
N PRO A 272 -14.08 12.45 -9.60
CA PRO A 272 -13.79 13.66 -10.38
C PRO A 272 -12.79 13.43 -11.53
N PHE A 273 -11.98 12.36 -11.51
CA PHE A 273 -10.97 12.08 -12.52
C PHE A 273 -11.49 11.43 -13.82
N ILE A 274 -12.80 11.26 -13.93
CA ILE A 274 -13.45 10.75 -15.16
C ILE A 274 -14.54 11.70 -15.68
N GLN A 275 -14.68 12.89 -15.09
CA GLN A 275 -15.74 13.86 -15.41
C GLN A 275 -15.28 14.94 -16.39
N GLY A 276 -13.97 15.12 -16.55
CA GLY A 276 -13.36 16.13 -17.39
C GLY A 276 -12.52 15.59 -18.53
N THR A 277 -11.70 16.46 -19.09
CA THR A 277 -10.72 16.17 -20.15
C THR A 277 -9.32 16.52 -19.67
N ALA A 278 -8.32 15.77 -20.13
CA ALA A 278 -6.92 16.12 -19.92
C ALA A 278 -6.29 16.61 -21.23
N ARG A 279 -5.25 17.41 -21.11
CA ARG A 279 -4.55 18.04 -22.24
C ARG A 279 -3.27 17.29 -22.58
N GLN A 280 -2.87 17.31 -23.84
CA GLN A 280 -1.61 16.73 -24.31
C GLN A 280 -0.95 17.58 -25.37
N VAL A 281 0.37 17.49 -25.44
CA VAL A 281 1.18 18.17 -26.46
C VAL A 281 2.44 17.36 -26.77
N LYS A 282 2.94 17.47 -28.00
CA LYS A 282 4.20 16.85 -28.40
C LYS A 282 5.38 17.47 -27.65
N ALA A 283 6.19 16.62 -27.00
CA ALA A 283 7.39 17.02 -26.29
C ALA A 283 8.46 17.63 -27.22
N THR A 284 9.32 18.50 -26.67
CA THR A 284 10.42 19.13 -27.38
C THR A 284 11.66 19.33 -26.50
N LYS A 285 12.85 19.26 -27.11
CA LYS A 285 14.12 19.69 -26.51
C LYS A 285 14.45 21.15 -26.82
N SER A 286 13.76 21.74 -27.80
CA SER A 286 14.07 23.08 -28.31
C SER A 286 13.38 24.16 -27.46
N LYS A 287 14.18 25.05 -26.89
CA LYS A 287 13.68 26.19 -26.11
C LYS A 287 12.81 27.16 -26.91
N SER A 288 13.00 27.23 -28.24
CA SER A 288 12.20 28.08 -29.14
C SER A 288 10.84 27.48 -29.51
N LYS A 289 10.53 26.24 -29.08
CA LYS A 289 9.30 25.51 -29.43
C LYS A 289 8.55 25.07 -28.16
N ILE A 290 8.72 25.84 -27.09
CA ILE A 290 8.04 25.58 -25.81
C ILE A 290 6.58 25.99 -25.90
N SER A 291 5.71 25.09 -25.51
CA SER A 291 4.30 25.35 -25.22
C SER A 291 4.09 25.16 -23.72
N ILE A 292 3.27 25.99 -23.10
CA ILE A 292 3.05 26.00 -21.67
C ILE A 292 1.58 25.96 -21.31
N ILE A 293 1.29 25.46 -20.12
CA ILE A 293 0.05 25.69 -19.39
C ILE A 293 0.41 26.38 -18.07
N SER A 294 -0.33 27.41 -17.73
CA SER A 294 -0.22 28.13 -16.46
C SER A 294 -1.47 27.90 -15.60
N TYR A 295 -1.26 27.50 -14.36
CA TYR A 295 -2.29 27.29 -13.35
C TYR A 295 -2.07 28.33 -12.23
N THR A 296 -2.86 29.40 -12.22
CA THR A 296 -2.73 30.50 -11.27
C THR A 296 -3.89 30.44 -10.28
N PRO A 297 -3.63 30.03 -9.00
CA PRO A 297 -4.66 29.98 -7.98
C PRO A 297 -5.06 31.39 -7.52
N ASP A 298 -6.29 31.56 -7.05
CA ASP A 298 -6.67 32.69 -6.19
C ASP A 298 -6.59 32.24 -4.73
N ILE A 299 -5.44 32.47 -4.12
CA ILE A 299 -5.15 32.00 -2.75
C ILE A 299 -5.97 32.82 -1.75
N PRO A 300 -6.89 32.20 -0.97
CA PRO A 300 -7.78 32.95 -0.07
C PRO A 300 -7.06 33.58 1.11
N GLU A 301 -5.99 32.95 1.60
CA GLU A 301 -5.19 33.42 2.74
C GLU A 301 -3.71 33.11 2.49
N ALA A 302 -2.83 34.03 2.80
CA ALA A 302 -1.39 33.77 2.72
C ALA A 302 -1.00 32.63 3.68
N GLY A 303 -0.21 31.66 3.20
CA GLY A 303 0.15 30.51 4.02
C GLY A 303 0.86 29.42 3.24
N ARG A 304 1.02 28.28 3.90
CA ARG A 304 1.62 27.07 3.31
C ARG A 304 0.53 26.18 2.72
N TYR A 305 0.74 25.77 1.47
CA TYR A 305 -0.16 24.90 0.72
C TYR A 305 0.65 23.78 0.06
N ALA A 306 0.20 22.57 0.22
CA ALA A 306 0.70 21.47 -0.61
C ALA A 306 0.24 21.67 -2.06
N VAL A 307 1.11 21.38 -3.00
CA VAL A 307 0.83 21.43 -4.43
C VAL A 307 0.75 20.00 -4.97
N TYR A 308 -0.39 19.69 -5.56
CA TYR A 308 -0.64 18.43 -6.24
C TYR A 308 -0.94 18.71 -7.71
N VAL A 309 -0.44 17.85 -8.57
CA VAL A 309 -0.73 17.91 -10.01
C VAL A 309 -1.42 16.64 -10.47
N SER A 310 -2.19 16.75 -11.53
CA SER A 310 -2.82 15.64 -12.23
C SER A 310 -2.39 15.66 -13.70
N TYR A 311 -2.36 14.49 -14.31
CA TYR A 311 -2.07 14.25 -15.72
C TYR A 311 -2.59 12.87 -16.12
N GLN A 312 -2.55 12.54 -17.41
CA GLN A 312 -2.87 11.19 -17.89
C GLN A 312 -1.63 10.46 -18.39
N THR A 313 -1.51 9.19 -18.01
CA THR A 313 -0.51 8.30 -18.63
C THR A 313 -1.05 7.80 -19.96
N VAL A 314 -0.40 8.16 -21.06
CA VAL A 314 -0.72 7.72 -22.42
C VAL A 314 0.45 6.92 -23.00
N GLU A 315 0.25 6.22 -24.14
CA GLU A 315 1.23 5.29 -24.73
C GLU A 315 2.65 5.89 -24.88
N LYS A 316 2.74 7.16 -25.25
CA LYS A 316 4.01 7.85 -25.51
C LYS A 316 4.35 8.90 -24.46
N SER A 317 3.82 8.77 -23.24
CA SER A 317 4.14 9.69 -22.16
C SER A 317 5.65 9.75 -21.89
N VAL A 318 6.16 10.97 -21.69
CA VAL A 318 7.56 11.19 -21.28
C VAL A 318 7.79 10.80 -19.83
N ASP A 319 9.03 10.48 -19.48
CA ASP A 319 9.45 10.16 -18.11
C ASP A 319 10.13 11.33 -17.39
N ASP A 320 10.04 12.54 -17.97
CA ASP A 320 10.72 13.75 -17.45
C ASP A 320 9.96 15.05 -17.76
N ALA A 321 8.62 15.05 -17.71
CA ALA A 321 7.80 16.24 -17.89
C ALA A 321 8.19 17.34 -16.89
N GLU A 322 8.32 18.58 -17.39
CA GLU A 322 8.75 19.71 -16.57
C GLU A 322 7.57 20.45 -15.94
N TYR A 323 7.61 20.56 -14.61
CA TYR A 323 6.71 21.36 -13.80
C TYR A 323 7.51 22.41 -13.03
N ILE A 324 7.00 23.63 -12.98
CA ILE A 324 7.62 24.76 -12.29
C ILE A 324 6.59 25.30 -11.30
N VAL A 325 6.89 25.25 -10.02
CA VAL A 325 6.08 25.87 -8.98
C VAL A 325 6.69 27.24 -8.69
N CYS A 326 5.95 28.29 -9.03
CA CYS A 326 6.26 29.67 -8.65
C CYS A 326 5.55 29.99 -7.33
N HIS A 327 6.31 30.39 -6.32
CA HIS A 327 5.81 30.66 -4.98
C HIS A 327 6.56 31.84 -4.37
N LYS A 328 5.85 32.90 -4.04
CA LYS A 328 6.44 34.18 -3.53
C LYS A 328 7.63 34.67 -4.36
N GLY A 329 7.53 34.59 -5.69
CA GLY A 329 8.58 35.01 -6.62
C GLY A 329 9.79 34.07 -6.72
N GLN A 330 9.78 32.93 -6.06
CA GLN A 330 10.77 31.87 -6.21
C GLN A 330 10.25 30.80 -7.16
N GLU A 331 11.16 30.05 -7.78
CA GLU A 331 10.82 28.90 -8.62
C GLU A 331 11.40 27.62 -8.07
N THR A 332 10.56 26.59 -7.97
CA THR A 332 11.01 25.22 -7.72
C THR A 332 10.62 24.34 -8.90
N ARG A 333 11.60 23.70 -9.51
CA ARG A 333 11.42 22.89 -10.73
C ARG A 333 11.42 21.41 -10.41
N PHE A 334 10.54 20.70 -11.10
CA PHE A 334 10.34 19.26 -10.97
C PHE A 334 10.42 18.58 -12.34
N ARG A 335 10.88 17.33 -12.33
CA ARG A 335 10.68 16.38 -13.41
C ARG A 335 9.72 15.30 -12.92
N VAL A 336 8.63 15.11 -13.67
CA VAL A 336 7.59 14.13 -13.34
C VAL A 336 7.57 13.05 -14.39
N ASN A 337 7.67 11.80 -13.95
CA ASN A 337 7.56 10.64 -14.82
C ASN A 337 6.09 10.35 -15.10
N GLN A 338 5.61 10.75 -16.26
CA GLN A 338 4.22 10.59 -16.68
C GLN A 338 3.90 9.18 -17.25
N GLN A 339 4.87 8.27 -17.27
CA GLN A 339 4.65 6.86 -17.63
C GLN A 339 3.96 6.07 -16.51
N MET A 340 3.79 6.69 -15.33
CA MET A 340 3.14 6.12 -14.16
C MET A 340 2.24 7.15 -13.48
N GLY A 341 1.30 6.72 -12.64
CA GLY A 341 0.53 7.56 -11.73
C GLY A 341 -0.49 8.50 -12.39
N GLY A 342 -0.82 8.36 -13.68
CA GLY A 342 -1.80 9.22 -14.33
C GLY A 342 -3.22 9.01 -13.82
N GLY A 343 -4.02 10.11 -13.75
CA GLY A 343 -5.41 10.11 -13.30
C GLY A 343 -5.53 9.98 -11.78
N THR A 344 -4.66 10.65 -11.05
CA THR A 344 -4.73 10.83 -9.59
C THR A 344 -3.93 12.08 -9.17
N TRP A 345 -4.04 12.49 -7.91
CA TRP A 345 -3.22 13.56 -7.37
C TRP A 345 -1.78 13.10 -7.10
N VAL A 346 -0.82 13.86 -7.62
CA VAL A 346 0.63 13.64 -7.46
C VAL A 346 1.23 14.82 -6.71
N TYR A 347 1.75 14.57 -5.53
CA TYR A 347 2.34 15.59 -4.67
C TYR A 347 3.69 16.05 -5.21
N LEU A 348 3.88 17.38 -5.34
CA LEU A 348 5.16 18.00 -5.71
C LEU A 348 5.92 18.52 -4.50
N GLY A 349 5.24 19.17 -3.56
CA GLY A 349 5.85 19.82 -2.41
C GLY A 349 4.84 20.69 -1.67
N THR A 350 5.27 21.26 -0.54
CA THR A 350 4.50 22.25 0.21
C THR A 350 5.25 23.57 0.18
N PHE A 351 4.58 24.66 -0.23
CA PHE A 351 5.19 25.96 -0.51
C PHE A 351 4.42 27.08 0.16
N ASP A 352 5.11 28.19 0.40
CA ASP A 352 4.48 29.43 0.89
C ASP A 352 3.91 30.22 -0.27
N PHE A 353 2.64 30.62 -0.17
CA PHE A 353 1.94 31.45 -1.15
C PHE A 353 1.41 32.73 -0.50
N ASP A 354 1.43 33.82 -1.25
CA ASP A 354 0.75 35.04 -0.88
C ASP A 354 -0.74 34.96 -1.24
N LYS A 355 -1.56 35.76 -0.58
CA LYS A 355 -3.00 35.89 -0.86
C LYS A 355 -3.24 36.47 -2.26
N GLY A 356 -4.28 35.96 -2.91
CA GLY A 356 -4.81 36.47 -4.17
C GLY A 356 -4.28 35.76 -5.40
N CYS A 357 -4.77 36.20 -6.56
CA CYS A 357 -4.42 35.66 -7.87
C CYS A 357 -3.33 36.53 -8.51
N ASN A 358 -2.11 36.02 -8.59
CA ASN A 358 -0.97 36.74 -9.15
C ASN A 358 0.03 35.80 -9.83
N GLU A 359 0.84 36.34 -10.74
CA GLU A 359 1.81 35.56 -11.53
C GLU A 359 2.98 34.99 -10.74
N TYR A 360 3.20 35.44 -9.51
CA TYR A 360 4.26 34.94 -8.62
C TYR A 360 3.84 33.71 -7.84
N ASN A 361 2.56 33.34 -7.93
CA ASN A 361 1.95 32.19 -7.29
C ASN A 361 1.26 31.33 -8.36
N ARG A 362 1.97 30.43 -9.00
CA ARG A 362 1.38 29.55 -10.05
C ARG A 362 2.16 28.27 -10.23
N VAL A 363 1.55 27.31 -10.88
CA VAL A 363 2.24 26.16 -11.45
C VAL A 363 2.28 26.29 -12.96
N VAL A 364 3.43 26.04 -13.56
CA VAL A 364 3.61 26.02 -15.01
C VAL A 364 4.02 24.62 -15.44
N VAL A 365 3.33 24.09 -16.43
CA VAL A 365 3.71 22.84 -17.13
C VAL A 365 4.25 23.22 -18.49
N THR A 366 5.41 22.68 -18.86
CA THR A 366 5.99 22.90 -20.18
C THR A 366 6.04 21.59 -20.97
N ASN A 367 6.06 21.68 -22.31
CA ASN A 367 6.32 20.52 -23.15
C ASN A 367 7.82 20.20 -23.30
N HIS A 368 8.68 20.80 -22.47
CA HIS A 368 10.11 20.51 -22.46
C HIS A 368 10.40 19.14 -21.86
N ALA A 369 10.97 18.24 -22.63
CA ALA A 369 11.44 16.95 -22.16
C ALA A 369 12.71 16.52 -22.93
N LEU A 370 13.54 15.71 -22.29
CA LEU A 370 14.80 15.24 -22.89
C LEU A 370 14.58 14.11 -23.88
N ARG A 371 13.43 13.47 -23.86
CA ARG A 371 13.04 12.40 -24.80
C ARG A 371 11.89 12.82 -25.71
N LYS A 372 11.79 12.15 -26.85
CA LYS A 372 10.61 12.30 -27.72
C LYS A 372 9.41 11.65 -27.05
N GLY A 373 8.25 12.26 -27.13
CA GLY A 373 7.03 11.73 -26.57
C GLY A 373 5.92 12.77 -26.49
N VAL A 374 5.05 12.56 -25.53
CA VAL A 374 3.89 13.40 -25.23
C VAL A 374 3.97 13.84 -23.77
N VAL A 375 3.80 15.13 -23.54
CA VAL A 375 3.52 15.68 -22.20
C VAL A 375 2.02 15.81 -22.06
N THR A 376 1.48 15.36 -20.95
CA THR A 376 0.07 15.52 -20.60
C THR A 376 -0.06 16.43 -19.38
N ALA A 377 -1.20 17.11 -19.27
CA ALA A 377 -1.52 17.99 -18.16
C ALA A 377 -3.03 17.93 -17.92
N ASP A 378 -3.46 18.21 -16.69
CA ASP A 378 -4.85 18.11 -16.30
C ASP A 378 -5.11 19.22 -15.25
N ALA A 379 -5.31 18.88 -13.98
CA ALA A 379 -5.57 19.83 -12.92
C ALA A 379 -4.36 20.06 -12.00
N VAL A 380 -4.37 21.20 -11.30
CA VAL A 380 -3.48 21.50 -10.19
C VAL A 380 -4.32 21.88 -8.97
N ARG A 381 -3.99 21.28 -7.83
CA ARG A 381 -4.62 21.52 -6.54
C ARG A 381 -3.62 22.13 -5.58
N PHE A 382 -4.04 23.21 -4.91
CA PHE A 382 -3.30 23.91 -3.87
C PHE A 382 -4.04 23.73 -2.55
N GLY A 383 -3.41 23.11 -1.58
CA GLY A 383 -3.98 22.85 -0.24
C GLY A 383 -4.68 21.50 -0.08
N GLY A 384 -4.90 21.12 1.17
CA GLY A 384 -5.56 19.86 1.54
C GLY A 384 -7.08 19.92 1.42
N GLY A 385 -7.66 21.04 1.81
CA GLY A 385 -9.09 21.30 1.77
C GLY A 385 -9.88 20.67 2.92
N MET A 386 -11.16 21.02 2.97
CA MET A 386 -12.14 20.39 3.84
C MET A 386 -12.64 19.08 3.23
N GLY A 387 -13.10 18.17 4.08
CA GLY A 387 -13.81 16.98 3.64
C GLY A 387 -15.07 17.35 2.87
N ASN A 388 -15.23 16.81 1.67
CA ASN A 388 -16.32 17.11 0.75
C ASN A 388 -17.15 15.87 0.35
N ILE A 389 -16.77 14.69 0.85
CA ILE A 389 -17.52 13.45 0.58
C ILE A 389 -18.71 13.37 1.54
N GLU A 390 -19.90 13.22 0.95
CA GLU A 390 -21.15 13.14 1.68
C GLU A 390 -21.42 11.75 2.24
N ARG A 391 -21.96 11.72 3.45
CA ARG A 391 -22.64 10.57 4.04
C ARG A 391 -23.92 11.01 4.71
N ASN A 392 -25.04 10.50 4.21
CA ASN A 392 -26.39 10.79 4.73
C ASN A 392 -26.66 12.32 4.89
N GLY A 393 -26.36 13.08 3.83
CA GLY A 393 -26.57 14.53 3.78
C GLY A 393 -25.54 15.37 4.56
N THR A 394 -24.49 14.76 5.13
CA THR A 394 -23.49 15.46 5.94
C THR A 394 -22.06 15.10 5.52
N THR A 395 -21.12 16.00 5.80
CA THR A 395 -19.67 15.72 5.73
C THR A 395 -19.08 15.57 7.12
N SER A 396 -17.79 15.25 7.18
CA SER A 396 -17.06 15.16 8.46
C SER A 396 -17.00 16.48 9.23
N GLY A 397 -17.14 17.62 8.53
CA GLY A 397 -16.94 18.95 9.08
C GLY A 397 -15.48 19.26 9.47
N MET A 398 -14.52 18.44 8.98
CA MET A 398 -13.10 18.53 9.31
C MET A 398 -12.25 18.72 8.05
N PRO A 399 -11.02 19.26 8.18
CA PRO A 399 -10.03 19.18 7.12
C PRO A 399 -9.83 17.73 6.66
N ARG A 400 -9.64 17.54 5.35
CA ARG A 400 -9.47 16.21 4.73
C ARG A 400 -8.32 15.41 5.36
N ALA A 401 -7.28 16.08 5.87
CA ALA A 401 -6.18 15.43 6.60
C ALA A 401 -6.64 14.70 7.88
N MET A 402 -7.78 15.09 8.45
CA MET A 402 -8.36 14.43 9.63
C MET A 402 -9.34 13.31 9.27
N GLU A 403 -9.69 13.16 8.00
CA GLU A 403 -10.58 12.10 7.53
C GLU A 403 -9.86 10.77 7.34
N ALA A 404 -10.63 9.70 7.37
CA ALA A 404 -10.21 8.36 7.01
C ALA A 404 -9.74 8.29 5.54
N ALA A 405 -8.83 7.38 5.24
CA ALA A 405 -8.22 7.22 3.91
C ALA A 405 -9.26 6.96 2.80
N ARG A 406 -10.40 6.36 3.15
CA ARG A 406 -11.48 6.07 2.23
C ARG A 406 -11.96 7.30 1.46
N TYR A 407 -12.13 8.43 2.14
CA TYR A 407 -12.62 9.66 1.52
C TYR A 407 -11.54 10.36 0.69
N CYS A 408 -10.31 10.35 1.19
CA CYS A 408 -9.17 10.83 0.43
C CYS A 408 -8.95 10.02 -0.86
N ALA A 409 -9.11 8.69 -0.80
CA ALA A 409 -9.00 7.82 -1.96
C ALA A 409 -10.06 8.14 -3.02
N GLN A 410 -11.32 8.35 -2.63
CA GLN A 410 -12.37 8.79 -3.55
C GLN A 410 -12.00 10.13 -4.20
N TRP A 411 -11.61 11.13 -3.41
CA TRP A 411 -11.19 12.45 -3.89
C TRP A 411 -9.94 12.39 -4.79
N SER A 412 -9.16 11.33 -4.68
CA SER A 412 -7.95 11.09 -5.47
C SER A 412 -8.17 10.23 -6.72
N GLY A 413 -9.41 9.93 -7.09
CA GLY A 413 -9.73 9.19 -8.31
C GLY A 413 -9.52 7.68 -8.21
N VAL A 414 -9.34 7.15 -7.02
CA VAL A 414 -9.28 5.69 -6.79
C VAL A 414 -10.63 5.07 -7.18
N PRO A 415 -10.67 3.94 -7.90
CA PRO A 415 -11.92 3.29 -8.28
C PRO A 415 -12.79 2.89 -7.09
N TYR A 416 -14.12 2.98 -7.25
CA TYR A 416 -15.11 2.62 -6.22
C TYR A 416 -14.87 1.25 -5.60
N ALA A 417 -14.63 0.23 -6.43
CA ALA A 417 -14.38 -1.14 -5.96
C ALA A 417 -13.13 -1.28 -5.05
N ILE A 418 -12.27 -0.26 -5.02
CA ILE A 418 -11.06 -0.23 -4.19
C ILE A 418 -11.33 0.51 -2.87
N TYR A 419 -12.00 1.67 -2.92
CA TYR A 419 -12.24 2.45 -1.71
C TYR A 419 -13.53 2.10 -0.99
N SER A 420 -14.44 1.34 -1.60
CA SER A 420 -15.72 0.93 -1.02
C SER A 420 -15.96 -0.57 -1.18
N THR A 421 -15.12 -1.38 -0.53
CA THR A 421 -15.17 -2.85 -0.59
C THR A 421 -16.41 -3.44 0.08
N LYS A 422 -17.14 -2.63 0.87
CA LYS A 422 -18.40 -2.95 1.53
C LYS A 422 -19.61 -2.28 0.88
N ASP A 423 -19.42 -1.76 -0.34
CA ASP A 423 -20.50 -1.15 -1.14
C ASP A 423 -21.25 -0.04 -0.38
N GLY A 424 -20.51 0.83 0.31
CA GLY A 424 -21.04 1.93 1.10
C GLY A 424 -21.71 1.54 2.43
N ALA A 425 -21.75 0.26 2.78
CA ALA A 425 -22.44 -0.23 3.98
C ALA A 425 -21.61 -0.14 5.27
N ASP A 426 -20.28 -0.05 5.17
CA ASP A 426 -19.36 -0.03 6.33
C ASP A 426 -18.09 0.74 6.03
N ASP A 427 -18.11 2.05 6.23
CA ASP A 427 -16.96 2.94 5.99
C ASP A 427 -15.76 2.63 6.91
N TYR A 428 -16.00 2.03 8.08
CA TYR A 428 -14.92 1.58 8.96
C TYR A 428 -14.11 0.43 8.33
N ALA A 429 -14.81 -0.58 7.83
CA ALA A 429 -14.16 -1.70 7.15
C ALA A 429 -13.54 -1.27 5.81
N ASP A 430 -14.19 -0.36 5.09
CA ASP A 430 -13.66 0.21 3.84
C ASP A 430 -12.37 0.98 4.10
N ASP A 431 -12.27 1.75 5.19
CA ASP A 431 -11.04 2.47 5.52
C ASP A 431 -9.86 1.53 5.85
N ILE A 432 -10.12 0.42 6.53
CA ILE A 432 -9.07 -0.58 6.78
C ILE A 432 -8.56 -1.17 5.46
N ASN A 433 -9.47 -1.47 4.54
CA ASN A 433 -9.15 -2.14 3.28
C ASN A 433 -8.51 -1.19 2.26
N VAL A 434 -8.96 0.06 2.17
CA VAL A 434 -8.52 1.01 1.14
C VAL A 434 -7.03 1.33 1.21
N ARG A 435 -6.44 1.36 2.39
CA ARG A 435 -5.03 1.71 2.59
C ARG A 435 -4.08 0.79 1.83
N PRO A 436 -4.09 -0.54 2.03
CA PRO A 436 -3.30 -1.46 1.23
C PRO A 436 -3.81 -1.58 -0.22
N LEU A 437 -5.11 -1.49 -0.47
CA LEU A 437 -5.66 -1.62 -1.82
C LEU A 437 -5.28 -0.44 -2.73
N THR A 438 -5.25 0.79 -2.21
CA THR A 438 -4.75 1.97 -2.95
C THR A 438 -3.26 1.84 -3.26
N THR A 439 -2.46 1.32 -2.32
CA THR A 439 -1.05 1.00 -2.57
C THR A 439 -0.91 -0.01 -3.71
N ASN A 440 -1.71 -1.08 -3.69
CA ASN A 440 -1.70 -2.09 -4.76
C ASN A 440 -2.17 -1.52 -6.10
N TRP A 441 -3.16 -0.63 -6.10
CA TRP A 441 -3.64 0.05 -7.31
C TRP A 441 -2.57 0.97 -7.91
N LEU A 442 -1.83 1.69 -7.09
CA LEU A 442 -0.70 2.49 -7.56
C LEU A 442 0.42 1.59 -8.11
N ALA A 443 0.75 0.51 -7.41
CA ALA A 443 1.88 -0.35 -7.73
C ALA A 443 1.63 -1.32 -8.89
N GLY A 444 0.36 -1.62 -9.20
CA GLY A 444 0.00 -2.58 -10.24
C GLY A 444 0.59 -2.20 -11.60
N GLY A 445 1.16 -3.18 -12.32
CA GLY A 445 1.88 -3.02 -13.58
C GLY A 445 3.37 -2.68 -13.43
N SER A 446 3.82 -2.32 -12.21
CA SER A 446 5.23 -2.03 -11.95
C SER A 446 6.07 -3.31 -11.84
N VAL A 447 7.40 -3.16 -11.81
CA VAL A 447 8.33 -4.29 -11.63
C VAL A 447 8.10 -5.05 -10.31
N TYR A 448 7.54 -4.39 -9.30
CA TYR A 448 7.25 -5.01 -8.00
C TYR A 448 5.85 -5.62 -7.93
N MET A 449 4.96 -5.29 -8.89
CA MET A 449 3.60 -5.84 -8.96
C MET A 449 3.17 -6.12 -10.41
N PRO A 450 3.91 -6.94 -11.17
CA PRO A 450 3.74 -7.11 -12.62
C PRO A 450 2.43 -7.80 -13.01
N TYR A 451 1.83 -8.60 -12.12
CA TYR A 451 0.62 -9.40 -12.43
C TYR A 451 -0.69 -8.72 -12.02
N LYS A 452 -0.66 -7.45 -11.64
CA LYS A 452 -1.86 -6.65 -11.35
C LYS A 452 -1.92 -5.44 -12.26
N VAL A 453 -3.11 -5.08 -12.69
CA VAL A 453 -3.34 -3.82 -13.40
C VAL A 453 -3.35 -2.67 -12.40
N GLY A 454 -2.70 -1.56 -12.74
CA GLY A 454 -2.66 -0.38 -11.88
C GLY A 454 -2.01 0.82 -12.56
N LYS A 455 -1.32 1.63 -11.77
CA LYS A 455 -0.76 2.92 -12.18
C LYS A 455 0.76 2.87 -12.47
N ASN A 456 1.38 1.71 -12.45
CA ASN A 456 2.81 1.45 -12.71
C ASN A 456 3.80 2.12 -11.74
N VAL A 457 3.36 2.65 -10.60
CA VAL A 457 4.26 3.26 -9.61
C VAL A 457 5.06 2.17 -8.90
N PRO A 458 6.40 2.14 -8.96
CA PRO A 458 7.19 1.05 -8.42
C PRO A 458 7.35 1.15 -6.90
N ILE A 459 6.25 0.95 -6.16
CA ILE A 459 6.25 1.01 -4.70
C ILE A 459 6.94 -0.22 -4.13
N GLU A 460 8.01 0.00 -3.37
CA GLU A 460 8.85 -1.04 -2.78
C GLU A 460 8.45 -1.40 -1.35
N LEU A 461 7.94 -0.43 -0.61
CA LEU A 461 7.60 -0.59 0.80
C LEU A 461 6.29 0.12 1.12
N SER A 462 5.46 -0.54 1.92
CA SER A 462 4.27 0.05 2.53
C SER A 462 4.40 -0.02 4.05
N LEU A 463 4.36 1.12 4.73
CA LEU A 463 4.49 1.27 6.17
C LEU A 463 3.25 1.94 6.75
N ALA A 464 2.59 1.26 7.70
CA ALA A 464 1.55 1.83 8.54
C ALA A 464 2.12 2.13 9.94
N VAL A 465 1.82 3.31 10.47
CA VAL A 465 2.22 3.71 11.82
C VAL A 465 0.97 3.83 12.68
N HIS A 466 0.98 3.16 13.82
CA HIS A 466 -0.08 3.15 14.81
C HIS A 466 0.49 3.48 16.20
N SER A 467 -0.33 3.99 17.11
CA SER A 467 0.09 4.39 18.45
C SER A 467 -0.80 3.87 19.59
N ASP A 468 -1.74 2.95 19.28
CA ASP A 468 -2.73 2.43 20.25
C ASP A 468 -2.59 0.93 20.58
N ALA A 469 -1.60 0.24 20.03
CA ALA A 469 -1.54 -1.23 20.03
C ALA A 469 -0.44 -1.83 20.92
N GLY A 470 -0.10 -1.18 22.02
CA GLY A 470 1.02 -1.59 22.87
C GLY A 470 0.65 -2.06 24.28
N TYR A 471 -0.58 -2.58 24.50
CA TYR A 471 -1.05 -2.99 25.84
C TYR A 471 -0.92 -4.49 26.08
N SER A 472 -0.68 -4.86 27.32
CA SER A 472 -0.79 -6.24 27.77
C SER A 472 -2.24 -6.76 27.71
N TYR A 473 -2.41 -8.08 27.73
CA TYR A 473 -3.74 -8.71 27.71
C TYR A 473 -4.66 -8.24 28.86
N ASN A 474 -4.10 -7.86 29.98
CA ASN A 474 -4.83 -7.30 31.12
C ASN A 474 -5.14 -5.80 30.98
N GLY A 475 -4.69 -5.14 29.91
CA GLY A 475 -4.90 -3.72 29.64
C GLY A 475 -4.19 -2.76 30.61
N LYS A 476 -3.31 -3.25 31.47
CA LYS A 476 -2.67 -2.46 32.53
C LYS A 476 -1.22 -2.12 32.25
N ASP A 477 -0.52 -2.97 31.51
CA ASP A 477 0.90 -2.82 31.27
C ASP A 477 1.19 -2.45 29.82
N LEU A 478 2.11 -1.51 29.61
CA LEU A 478 2.63 -1.17 28.29
C LEU A 478 3.56 -2.28 27.82
N VAL A 479 3.31 -2.83 26.63
CA VAL A 479 4.13 -3.91 26.05
C VAL A 479 5.33 -3.37 25.28
N GLY A 480 5.27 -2.10 24.89
CA GLY A 480 6.29 -1.45 24.07
C GLY A 480 5.94 -1.41 22.58
N SER A 481 6.95 -1.41 21.72
CA SER A 481 6.76 -1.33 20.26
C SER A 481 6.47 -2.70 19.67
N LEU A 482 5.52 -2.75 18.73
CA LEU A 482 5.13 -3.95 18.01
C LEU A 482 5.22 -3.70 16.50
N ALA A 483 5.87 -4.57 15.75
CA ALA A 483 5.81 -4.57 14.28
C ALA A 483 5.02 -5.79 13.79
N ILE A 484 4.10 -5.55 12.86
CA ILE A 484 3.24 -6.57 12.28
C ILE A 484 3.53 -6.66 10.77
N CYS A 485 3.76 -7.86 10.28
CA CYS A 485 3.91 -8.13 8.86
C CYS A 485 3.17 -9.42 8.47
N THR A 486 2.80 -9.53 7.19
CA THR A 486 2.15 -10.71 6.66
C THR A 486 3.16 -11.58 5.91
N THR A 487 3.39 -12.79 6.36
CA THR A 487 4.33 -13.75 5.75
C THR A 487 3.66 -14.86 4.96
N GLY A 488 2.39 -15.19 5.26
CA GLY A 488 1.69 -16.33 4.66
C GLY A 488 0.81 -16.05 3.44
N ASN A 489 0.45 -14.78 3.17
CA ASN A 489 -0.41 -14.45 2.03
C ASN A 489 0.28 -14.77 0.70
N ASN A 490 -0.52 -15.23 -0.29
CA ASN A 490 -0.05 -15.56 -1.63
C ASN A 490 1.12 -16.55 -1.59
N GLU A 491 0.93 -17.67 -0.84
CA GLU A 491 1.92 -18.74 -0.69
C GLU A 491 3.30 -18.28 -0.19
N GLY A 492 3.34 -17.22 0.58
CA GLY A 492 4.56 -16.66 1.17
C GLY A 492 5.38 -15.79 0.24
N VAL A 493 4.84 -15.36 -0.90
CA VAL A 493 5.53 -14.49 -1.85
C VAL A 493 4.77 -13.19 -2.10
N LEU A 494 5.50 -12.14 -2.46
CA LEU A 494 4.98 -10.91 -3.02
C LEU A 494 4.64 -11.12 -4.50
N ASN A 495 3.90 -10.20 -5.11
CA ASN A 495 3.41 -10.36 -6.49
C ASN A 495 4.53 -10.60 -7.53
N ALA A 496 5.72 -10.05 -7.32
CA ALA A 496 6.89 -10.27 -8.17
C ALA A 496 7.67 -11.55 -7.84
N GLY A 497 7.16 -12.42 -6.96
CA GLY A 497 7.83 -13.66 -6.55
C GLY A 497 8.87 -13.50 -5.44
N ILE A 498 9.02 -12.31 -4.88
CA ILE A 498 9.94 -12.05 -3.75
C ILE A 498 9.36 -12.68 -2.49
N PRO A 499 10.15 -13.45 -1.70
CA PRO A 499 9.69 -14.04 -0.45
C PRO A 499 9.18 -12.98 0.54
N ARG A 500 8.04 -13.20 1.18
CA ARG A 500 7.48 -12.29 2.20
C ARG A 500 8.30 -12.26 3.50
N SER A 501 9.24 -13.17 3.68
CA SER A 501 10.21 -13.12 4.79
C SER A 501 11.03 -11.82 4.81
N VAL A 502 11.22 -11.14 3.67
CA VAL A 502 11.87 -9.80 3.63
C VAL A 502 11.09 -8.78 4.46
N SER A 503 9.76 -8.88 4.52
CA SER A 503 8.92 -8.01 5.37
C SER A 503 9.17 -8.26 6.85
N LYS A 504 9.40 -9.52 7.26
CA LYS A 504 9.74 -9.87 8.65
C LYS A 504 11.12 -9.31 9.03
N THR A 505 12.10 -9.46 8.16
CA THR A 505 13.44 -8.90 8.37
C THR A 505 13.40 -7.38 8.50
N PHE A 506 12.63 -6.70 7.65
CA PHE A 506 12.43 -5.26 7.76
C PHE A 506 11.78 -4.88 9.09
N ALA A 507 10.70 -5.57 9.48
CA ALA A 507 10.00 -5.32 10.74
C ALA A 507 10.92 -5.49 11.96
N LYS A 508 11.77 -6.54 11.96
CA LYS A 508 12.76 -6.78 13.00
C LYS A 508 13.79 -5.65 13.06
N ASN A 509 14.39 -5.28 11.93
CA ASN A 509 15.39 -4.22 11.87
C ASN A 509 14.84 -2.87 12.36
N LEU A 510 13.57 -2.58 12.05
CA LEU A 510 12.89 -1.38 12.51
C LEU A 510 12.74 -1.38 14.05
N LEU A 511 12.30 -2.50 14.64
CA LEU A 511 12.16 -2.64 16.09
C LEU A 511 13.52 -2.60 16.81
N ASP A 512 14.54 -3.23 16.26
CA ASP A 512 15.89 -3.19 16.81
C ASP A 512 16.44 -1.75 16.81
N GLY A 513 16.22 -1.00 15.73
CA GLY A 513 16.59 0.43 15.64
C GLY A 513 15.88 1.28 16.69
N ILE A 514 14.54 1.17 16.80
CA ILE A 514 13.75 1.89 17.80
C ILE A 514 14.23 1.54 19.23
N SER A 515 14.49 0.26 19.49
CA SER A 515 14.95 -0.21 20.80
C SER A 515 16.35 0.31 21.14
N ALA A 516 17.23 0.39 20.16
CA ALA A 516 18.57 0.96 20.33
C ALA A 516 18.51 2.45 20.65
N ASP A 517 17.70 3.22 19.91
CA ASP A 517 17.54 4.66 20.12
C ASP A 517 16.91 4.99 21.48
N LEU A 518 15.91 4.20 21.92
CA LEU A 518 15.29 4.36 23.23
C LEU A 518 16.25 4.03 24.38
N LYS A 519 17.17 3.08 24.19
CA LYS A 519 18.19 2.73 25.20
C LYS A 519 19.32 3.75 25.27
N ALA A 520 19.58 4.46 24.19
CA ALA A 520 20.63 5.48 24.11
C ALA A 520 20.23 6.81 24.79
N LYS A 521 18.94 7.02 25.06
CA LYS A 521 18.38 8.16 25.80
C LYS A 521 18.14 7.83 27.28
#